data_91007963edbea5e416fa22986712537c
#
_entry.id   91007963edbea5e416fa22986712537c
#
_cell.length_a   1.000
_cell.length_b   1.000
_cell.length_c   1.000
_cell.angle_alpha   90.00
_cell.angle_beta   90.00
_cell.angle_gamma   90.00
#
_symmetry.space_group_name_H-M   'P 1'
#
loop_
_entity.id
_entity.type
_entity.pdbx_description
1 polymer ?
#
loop_
_entity_poly.entity_id
_entity_poly.type
_entity_poly.pdbx_seq_one_letter_code
_entity_poly.pdbx_strand_id
1 'polypeptide(L)'
;MAYREHSYGPKRGSVLIAVLAIVLLLSFIVTRFIDEAVEDLEYRAIFNEPADVRSFSYSMLEVALATIHEVALIDDGKLFAPEQGWADPINYAGINIPNGWGLEIQIQDESNKLPINTMDEALLNQMLEESFGFNFGAARELSSMLLDWIDPDESRRLNGAESEDYLRRKPAYRAANSPLQSLEELRLLEIWEDEFFDEDGLPNELFAKLDSMVSVTNAGAANIN
;
A
#
# COMPACT_ATOMS: atom_id res chain seq x y z
N MET A 1 78.25 27.65 34.73
CA MET A 1 77.07 27.63 33.85
C MET A 1 76.54 26.21 33.81
N ALA A 2 75.51 25.91 34.62
CA ALA A 2 74.97 24.53 34.70
C ALA A 2 73.73 24.39 33.78
N TYR A 3 73.83 23.51 32.81
CA TYR A 3 72.69 23.13 31.95
C TYR A 3 71.78 22.18 32.72
N ARG A 4 70.54 22.56 32.88
CA ARG A 4 69.50 21.72 33.49
C ARG A 4 68.83 20.93 32.42
N GLU A 5 69.11 19.64 32.31
CA GLU A 5 68.37 18.72 31.45
C GLU A 5 66.94 18.53 32.05
N HIS A 6 65.91 18.87 31.26
CA HIS A 6 64.54 18.52 31.55
C HIS A 6 64.28 17.11 31.05
N SER A 7 64.27 16.14 31.94
CA SER A 7 63.80 14.79 31.70
C SER A 7 62.28 14.79 31.58
N TYR A 8 61.77 14.63 30.36
CA TYR A 8 60.35 14.31 30.08
C TYR A 8 60.13 12.82 30.39
N GLY A 9 59.67 12.48 31.56
CA GLY A 9 59.18 11.14 31.87
C GLY A 9 57.94 10.79 31.05
N PRO A 10 57.77 9.54 30.56
CA PRO A 10 56.62 9.13 29.76
C PRO A 10 55.33 9.29 30.60
N LYS A 11 54.36 10.05 30.06
CA LYS A 11 53.04 10.26 30.67
C LYS A 11 52.22 8.98 30.54
N ARG A 12 52.40 8.02 31.48
CA ARG A 12 51.69 6.71 31.52
C ARG A 12 50.18 6.80 31.47
N GLY A 13 49.56 7.92 31.88
CA GLY A 13 48.11 8.15 31.83
C GLY A 13 47.56 8.41 30.39
N SER A 14 48.40 8.98 29.51
CA SER A 14 47.99 9.31 28.13
C SER A 14 47.72 8.06 27.29
N VAL A 15 48.50 6.99 27.48
CA VAL A 15 48.34 5.73 26.74
C VAL A 15 47.04 5.01 27.13
N LEU A 16 46.70 5.02 28.45
CA LEU A 16 45.48 4.41 28.95
C LEU A 16 44.23 5.09 28.36
N ILE A 17 44.23 6.42 28.32
CA ILE A 17 43.12 7.20 27.72
C ILE A 17 43.00 6.91 26.23
N ALA A 18 44.12 6.82 25.51
CA ALA A 18 44.11 6.50 24.06
C ALA A 18 43.58 5.10 23.83
N VAL A 19 43.97 4.08 24.59
CA VAL A 19 43.43 2.72 24.49
C VAL A 19 41.95 2.69 24.80
N LEU A 20 41.49 3.37 25.87
CA LEU A 20 40.09 3.45 26.21
C LEU A 20 39.24 4.10 25.07
N ALA A 21 39.76 5.18 24.48
CA ALA A 21 39.10 5.85 23.36
C ALA A 21 38.98 4.94 22.14
N ILE A 22 40.02 4.15 21.82
CA ILE A 22 39.99 3.18 20.72
C ILE A 22 39.00 2.06 21.01
N VAL A 23 38.96 1.54 22.23
CA VAL A 23 37.99 0.47 22.59
C VAL A 23 36.57 0.98 22.50
N LEU A 24 36.26 2.19 22.94
CA LEU A 24 34.94 2.81 22.80
C LEU A 24 34.56 3.05 21.36
N LEU A 25 35.50 3.51 20.53
CA LEU A 25 35.29 3.69 19.10
C LEU A 25 35.00 2.35 18.40
N LEU A 26 35.77 1.32 18.69
CA LEU A 26 35.54 -0.01 18.13
C LEU A 26 34.21 -0.59 18.58
N SER A 27 33.86 -0.44 19.86
CA SER A 27 32.55 -0.87 20.37
C SER A 27 31.40 -0.18 19.64
N PHE A 28 31.53 1.14 19.43
CA PHE A 28 30.51 1.91 18.69
C PHE A 28 30.38 1.43 17.23
N ILE A 29 31.52 1.19 16.54
CA ILE A 29 31.51 0.70 15.15
C ILE A 29 30.87 -0.69 15.09
N VAL A 30 31.20 -1.59 16.02
CA VAL A 30 30.61 -2.94 16.07
C VAL A 30 29.11 -2.89 16.30
N THR A 31 28.66 -2.04 17.23
CA THR A 31 27.21 -1.89 17.50
C THR A 31 26.49 -1.39 16.24
N ARG A 32 27.01 -0.37 15.58
CA ARG A 32 26.43 0.15 14.33
C ARG A 32 26.38 -0.88 13.22
N PHE A 33 27.43 -1.68 13.10
CA PHE A 33 27.47 -2.77 12.09
C PHE A 33 26.43 -3.86 12.41
N ILE A 34 26.23 -4.18 13.69
CA ILE A 34 25.20 -5.14 14.10
C ILE A 34 23.81 -4.60 13.80
N ASP A 35 23.53 -3.33 14.14
CA ASP A 35 22.25 -2.69 13.87
C ASP A 35 21.93 -2.72 12.36
N GLU A 36 22.89 -2.33 11.51
CA GLU A 36 22.73 -2.35 10.05
C GLU A 36 22.55 -3.78 9.50
N ALA A 37 23.25 -4.77 10.07
CA ALA A 37 23.10 -6.16 9.67
C ALA A 37 21.72 -6.74 10.08
N VAL A 38 21.19 -6.34 11.23
CA VAL A 38 19.85 -6.75 11.68
C VAL A 38 18.78 -6.13 10.78
N GLU A 39 18.87 -4.83 10.48
CA GLU A 39 17.95 -4.16 9.55
C GLU A 39 17.96 -4.82 8.15
N ASP A 40 19.15 -5.17 7.62
CA ASP A 40 19.26 -5.86 6.32
C ASP A 40 18.65 -7.28 6.37
N LEU A 41 18.81 -7.99 7.49
CA LEU A 41 18.20 -9.32 7.67
C LEU A 41 16.68 -9.24 7.80
N GLU A 42 16.16 -8.26 8.55
CA GLU A 42 14.70 -8.03 8.65
C GLU A 42 14.11 -7.65 7.30
N TYR A 43 14.76 -6.75 6.57
CA TYR A 43 14.35 -6.38 5.22
C TYR A 43 14.31 -7.61 4.29
N ARG A 44 15.36 -8.43 4.31
CA ARG A 44 15.42 -9.66 3.50
C ARG A 44 14.38 -10.69 3.94
N ALA A 45 14.06 -10.78 5.23
CA ALA A 45 13.04 -11.70 5.73
C ALA A 45 11.62 -11.30 5.25
N ILE A 46 11.35 -10.01 5.14
CA ILE A 46 10.07 -9.48 4.64
C ILE A 46 9.94 -9.67 3.12
N PHE A 47 11.02 -9.47 2.37
CA PHE A 47 10.98 -9.50 0.90
C PHE A 47 11.43 -10.82 0.25
N ASN A 48 12.06 -11.73 0.99
CA ASN A 48 12.42 -13.06 0.50
C ASN A 48 11.38 -14.09 0.98
N GLU A 49 10.21 -14.07 0.36
CA GLU A 49 9.31 -15.20 0.48
C GLU A 49 10.03 -16.48 0.02
N PRO A 50 9.93 -17.59 0.78
CA PRO A 50 10.45 -18.87 0.33
C PRO A 50 9.95 -19.17 -1.08
N ALA A 51 10.84 -19.63 -1.96
CA ALA A 51 10.49 -19.95 -3.35
C ALA A 51 9.30 -20.92 -3.42
N ASP A 52 9.15 -21.77 -2.44
CA ASP A 52 8.05 -22.73 -2.31
C ASP A 52 6.71 -22.03 -2.07
N VAL A 53 6.65 -20.99 -1.19
CA VAL A 53 5.43 -20.22 -0.91
C VAL A 53 5.00 -19.48 -2.16
N ARG A 54 5.93 -18.82 -2.85
CA ARG A 54 5.65 -18.11 -4.09
C ARG A 54 5.13 -19.06 -5.18
N SER A 55 5.81 -20.18 -5.40
CA SER A 55 5.41 -21.18 -6.39
C SER A 55 4.03 -21.76 -6.08
N PHE A 56 3.76 -22.04 -4.80
CA PHE A 56 2.46 -22.50 -4.34
C PHE A 56 1.37 -21.46 -4.58
N SER A 57 1.61 -20.18 -4.22
CA SER A 57 0.65 -19.09 -4.42
C SER A 57 0.28 -18.91 -5.90
N TYR A 58 1.26 -18.94 -6.81
CA TYR A 58 0.99 -18.88 -8.24
C TYR A 58 0.19 -20.08 -8.73
N SER A 59 0.52 -21.29 -8.25
CA SER A 59 -0.24 -22.49 -8.63
C SER A 59 -1.70 -22.42 -8.16
N MET A 60 -1.94 -21.90 -6.95
CA MET A 60 -3.30 -21.72 -6.43
C MET A 60 -4.07 -20.63 -7.16
N LEU A 61 -3.39 -19.56 -7.60
CA LEU A 61 -3.99 -18.53 -8.46
C LEU A 61 -4.40 -19.12 -9.81
N GLU A 62 -3.55 -19.94 -10.43
CA GLU A 62 -3.89 -20.63 -11.70
C GLU A 62 -5.09 -21.56 -11.52
N VAL A 63 -5.19 -22.27 -10.41
CA VAL A 63 -6.36 -23.11 -10.07
C VAL A 63 -7.61 -22.25 -9.96
N ALA A 64 -7.54 -21.13 -9.25
CA ALA A 64 -8.67 -20.21 -9.10
C ALA A 64 -9.15 -19.68 -10.46
N LEU A 65 -8.22 -19.24 -11.31
CA LEU A 65 -8.54 -18.76 -12.66
C LEU A 65 -9.13 -19.86 -13.54
N ALA A 66 -8.60 -21.09 -13.47
CA ALA A 66 -9.14 -22.24 -14.20
C ALA A 66 -10.56 -22.59 -13.75
N THR A 67 -10.82 -22.55 -12.44
CA THR A 67 -12.17 -22.79 -11.88
C THR A 67 -13.17 -21.73 -12.35
N ILE A 68 -12.80 -20.44 -12.30
CA ILE A 68 -13.65 -19.35 -12.81
C ILE A 68 -13.97 -19.58 -14.28
N HIS A 69 -12.96 -19.93 -15.09
CA HIS A 69 -13.14 -20.17 -16.51
C HIS A 69 -14.03 -21.39 -16.78
N GLU A 70 -13.86 -22.48 -16.05
CA GLU A 70 -14.68 -23.69 -16.17
C GLU A 70 -16.13 -23.42 -15.81
N VAL A 71 -16.38 -22.76 -14.68
CA VAL A 71 -17.73 -22.36 -14.24
C VAL A 71 -18.39 -21.45 -15.28
N ALA A 72 -17.67 -20.46 -15.78
CA ALA A 72 -18.17 -19.58 -16.83
C ALA A 72 -18.53 -20.34 -18.12
N LEU A 73 -17.75 -21.35 -18.51
CA LEU A 73 -18.07 -22.18 -19.69
C LEU A 73 -19.33 -23.03 -19.49
N ILE A 74 -19.59 -23.52 -18.29
CA ILE A 74 -20.79 -24.31 -17.95
C ILE A 74 -22.03 -23.45 -18.03
N ASP A 75 -21.94 -22.17 -17.62
CA ASP A 75 -23.07 -21.25 -17.49
C ASP A 75 -23.11 -20.17 -18.61
N ASP A 76 -22.76 -20.54 -19.84
CA ASP A 76 -22.81 -19.67 -21.04
C ASP A 76 -22.04 -18.32 -20.86
N GLY A 77 -20.91 -18.35 -20.15
CA GLY A 77 -20.06 -17.19 -19.91
C GLY A 77 -20.50 -16.29 -18.75
N LYS A 78 -21.44 -16.74 -17.91
CA LYS A 78 -22.01 -15.95 -16.84
C LYS A 78 -21.59 -16.46 -15.45
N LEU A 79 -21.20 -15.53 -14.61
CA LEU A 79 -20.94 -15.77 -13.18
C LEU A 79 -21.94 -14.92 -12.37
N PHE A 80 -23.00 -15.52 -11.86
CA PHE A 80 -24.08 -14.78 -11.18
C PHE A 80 -24.27 -15.16 -9.72
N ALA A 81 -23.66 -16.25 -9.25
CA ALA A 81 -23.79 -16.65 -7.84
C ALA A 81 -22.53 -17.35 -7.34
N PRO A 82 -22.06 -17.03 -6.11
CA PRO A 82 -20.93 -17.71 -5.48
C PRO A 82 -21.09 -19.23 -5.37
N GLU A 83 -22.34 -19.71 -5.24
CA GLU A 83 -22.74 -21.12 -5.16
C GLU A 83 -22.43 -21.92 -6.43
N GLN A 84 -22.16 -21.27 -7.55
CA GLN A 84 -21.66 -21.94 -8.77
C GLN A 84 -20.29 -22.60 -8.56
N GLY A 85 -19.57 -22.25 -7.47
CA GLY A 85 -18.29 -22.84 -7.08
C GLY A 85 -17.07 -21.94 -7.28
N TRP A 86 -17.20 -20.83 -8.01
CA TRP A 86 -16.09 -19.92 -8.27
C TRP A 86 -15.60 -19.18 -6.99
N ALA A 87 -16.45 -19.01 -5.98
CA ALA A 87 -16.08 -18.33 -4.73
C ALA A 87 -15.16 -19.18 -3.84
N ASP A 88 -15.17 -20.51 -3.99
CA ASP A 88 -14.25 -21.43 -3.30
C ASP A 88 -13.57 -22.35 -4.31
N PRO A 89 -12.65 -21.85 -5.12
CA PRO A 89 -12.07 -22.57 -6.25
C PRO A 89 -11.23 -23.77 -5.84
N ILE A 90 -10.65 -23.74 -4.65
CA ILE A 90 -9.79 -24.83 -4.14
C ILE A 90 -10.63 -26.05 -3.77
N ASN A 91 -11.75 -25.83 -3.09
CA ASN A 91 -12.68 -26.89 -2.74
C ASN A 91 -13.39 -27.43 -3.99
N TYR A 92 -13.78 -26.54 -4.91
CA TYR A 92 -14.37 -26.92 -6.20
C TYR A 92 -13.43 -27.83 -7.01
N ALA A 93 -12.14 -27.48 -7.10
CA ALA A 93 -11.12 -28.28 -7.79
C ALA A 93 -10.71 -29.53 -7.02
N GLY A 94 -11.18 -29.73 -5.78
CA GLY A 94 -10.83 -30.88 -4.94
C GLY A 94 -9.37 -30.95 -4.51
N ILE A 95 -8.72 -29.79 -4.40
CA ILE A 95 -7.29 -29.70 -4.05
C ILE A 95 -7.11 -29.72 -2.53
N ASN A 96 -6.20 -30.58 -2.06
CA ASN A 96 -5.81 -30.62 -0.67
C ASN A 96 -4.59 -29.75 -0.41
N ILE A 97 -4.73 -28.83 0.54
CA ILE A 97 -3.62 -27.98 0.98
C ILE A 97 -2.67 -28.81 1.85
N PRO A 98 -1.34 -28.73 1.63
CA PRO A 98 -0.37 -29.46 2.44
C PRO A 98 -0.45 -29.13 3.94
N ASN A 99 -0.20 -30.11 4.80
CA ASN A 99 -0.22 -29.91 6.24
C ASN A 99 0.77 -28.83 6.67
N GLY A 100 0.30 -27.91 7.51
CA GLY A 100 1.09 -26.76 8.00
C GLY A 100 1.06 -25.52 7.10
N TRP A 101 0.33 -25.58 5.97
CA TRP A 101 0.10 -24.43 5.09
C TRP A 101 -1.30 -23.87 5.32
N GLY A 102 -1.40 -22.55 5.29
CA GLY A 102 -2.67 -21.83 5.23
C GLY A 102 -2.81 -21.18 3.85
N LEU A 103 -4.03 -21.19 3.31
CA LEU A 103 -4.37 -20.52 2.05
C LEU A 103 -5.70 -19.82 2.24
N GLU A 104 -5.74 -18.54 1.90
CA GLU A 104 -6.95 -17.75 1.81
C GLU A 104 -7.00 -17.16 0.40
N ILE A 105 -8.13 -17.36 -0.29
CA ILE A 105 -8.40 -16.77 -1.61
C ILE A 105 -9.72 -16.02 -1.49
N GLN A 106 -9.70 -14.72 -1.77
CA GLN A 106 -10.89 -13.91 -1.90
C GLN A 106 -11.10 -13.56 -3.37
N ILE A 107 -12.29 -13.87 -3.87
CA ILE A 107 -12.73 -13.51 -5.22
C ILE A 107 -13.91 -12.57 -5.06
N GLN A 108 -13.76 -11.35 -5.56
CA GLN A 108 -14.76 -10.30 -5.44
C GLN A 108 -15.27 -9.91 -6.82
N ASP A 109 -16.59 -9.82 -6.94
CA ASP A 109 -17.23 -9.33 -8.15
C ASP A 109 -17.22 -7.79 -8.16
N GLU A 110 -16.53 -7.22 -9.12
CA GLU A 110 -16.43 -5.77 -9.34
C GLU A 110 -17.60 -5.19 -10.15
N SER A 111 -18.46 -6.03 -10.74
CA SER A 111 -19.51 -5.58 -11.67
C SER A 111 -20.61 -4.76 -10.99
N ASN A 112 -20.80 -4.93 -9.70
CA ASN A 112 -21.78 -4.19 -8.90
C ASN A 112 -21.23 -2.91 -8.26
N LYS A 113 -19.94 -2.66 -8.40
CA LYS A 113 -19.29 -1.47 -7.84
C LYS A 113 -19.41 -0.28 -8.78
N LEU A 114 -19.45 0.91 -8.19
CA LEU A 114 -19.47 2.16 -8.95
C LEU A 114 -18.07 2.50 -9.47
N PRO A 115 -17.92 2.80 -10.78
CA PRO A 115 -16.59 3.09 -11.36
C PRO A 115 -16.10 4.49 -10.97
N ILE A 116 -15.31 4.60 -9.91
CA ILE A 116 -14.89 5.87 -9.31
C ILE A 116 -14.22 6.82 -10.33
N ASN A 117 -13.46 6.27 -11.27
CA ASN A 117 -12.76 7.03 -12.31
C ASN A 117 -13.67 7.73 -13.32
N THR A 118 -14.96 7.39 -13.37
CA THR A 118 -15.92 7.96 -14.31
C THR A 118 -17.08 8.67 -13.62
N MET A 119 -17.05 8.77 -12.30
CA MET A 119 -18.04 9.56 -11.55
C MET A 119 -17.84 11.05 -11.82
N ASP A 120 -18.94 11.76 -11.98
CA ASP A 120 -18.93 13.21 -11.95
C ASP A 120 -18.95 13.76 -10.51
N GLU A 121 -18.73 15.06 -10.37
CA GLU A 121 -18.71 15.73 -9.06
C GLU A 121 -20.03 15.55 -8.28
N ALA A 122 -21.17 15.54 -8.97
CA ALA A 122 -22.47 15.41 -8.32
C ALA A 122 -22.66 14.02 -7.71
N LEU A 123 -22.32 12.97 -8.45
CA LEU A 123 -22.40 11.58 -7.99
C LEU A 123 -21.40 11.29 -6.86
N LEU A 124 -20.17 11.82 -6.96
CA LEU A 124 -19.17 11.70 -5.90
C LEU A 124 -19.65 12.39 -4.61
N ASN A 125 -20.15 13.62 -4.69
CA ASN A 125 -20.70 14.33 -3.55
C ASN A 125 -21.86 13.56 -2.93
N GLN A 126 -22.82 13.10 -3.73
CA GLN A 126 -23.95 12.31 -3.23
C GLN A 126 -23.48 11.04 -2.51
N MET A 127 -22.56 10.30 -3.09
CA MET A 127 -22.01 9.09 -2.46
C MET A 127 -21.34 9.42 -1.12
N LEU A 128 -20.53 10.46 -1.06
CA LEU A 128 -19.81 10.85 0.16
C LEU A 128 -20.77 11.36 1.25
N GLU A 129 -21.80 12.10 0.89
CA GLU A 129 -22.80 12.58 1.85
C GLU A 129 -23.72 11.45 2.34
N GLU A 130 -24.32 10.68 1.43
CA GLU A 130 -25.35 9.69 1.78
C GLU A 130 -24.76 8.40 2.35
N SER A 131 -23.64 7.93 1.78
CA SER A 131 -23.04 6.66 2.22
C SER A 131 -22.05 6.83 3.35
N PHE A 132 -21.26 7.90 3.38
CA PHE A 132 -20.21 8.09 4.38
C PHE A 132 -20.58 9.11 5.46
N GLY A 133 -21.64 9.89 5.26
CA GLY A 133 -22.11 10.86 6.24
C GLY A 133 -21.27 12.14 6.32
N PHE A 134 -20.45 12.40 5.32
CA PHE A 134 -19.73 13.67 5.23
C PHE A 134 -20.71 14.83 5.05
N ASN A 135 -20.39 15.96 5.66
CA ASN A 135 -21.14 17.18 5.36
C ASN A 135 -20.82 17.70 3.96
N PHE A 136 -21.69 18.53 3.40
CA PHE A 136 -21.57 19.09 2.06
C PHE A 136 -20.19 19.72 1.76
N GLY A 137 -19.58 20.40 2.74
CA GLY A 137 -18.26 21.03 2.57
C GLY A 137 -17.15 20.00 2.40
N ALA A 138 -17.10 18.99 3.28
CA ALA A 138 -16.11 17.92 3.24
C ALA A 138 -16.29 17.02 2.00
N ALA A 139 -17.53 16.66 1.65
CA ALA A 139 -17.81 15.88 0.44
C ALA A 139 -17.30 16.60 -0.82
N ARG A 140 -17.54 17.90 -0.92
CA ARG A 140 -17.09 18.70 -2.04
C ARG A 140 -15.57 18.85 -2.11
N GLU A 141 -14.90 18.94 -0.97
CA GLU A 141 -13.43 19.02 -0.91
C GLU A 141 -12.80 17.70 -1.35
N LEU A 142 -13.29 16.58 -0.82
CA LEU A 142 -12.88 15.23 -1.24
C LEU A 142 -13.08 15.02 -2.76
N SER A 143 -14.27 15.38 -3.26
CA SER A 143 -14.59 15.23 -4.70
C SER A 143 -13.70 16.10 -5.58
N SER A 144 -13.51 17.38 -5.22
CA SER A 144 -12.68 18.30 -6.01
C SER A 144 -11.23 17.82 -6.07
N MET A 145 -10.69 17.34 -4.93
CA MET A 145 -9.31 16.84 -4.86
C MET A 145 -9.11 15.57 -5.69
N LEU A 146 -10.09 14.64 -5.67
CA LEU A 146 -10.03 13.43 -6.47
C LEU A 146 -10.13 13.75 -7.97
N LEU A 147 -11.05 14.64 -8.36
CA LEU A 147 -11.23 15.00 -9.76
C LEU A 147 -10.02 15.72 -10.35
N ASP A 148 -9.33 16.59 -9.58
CA ASP A 148 -8.07 17.21 -9.99
C ASP A 148 -6.93 16.18 -10.07
N TRP A 149 -6.95 15.16 -9.23
CA TRP A 149 -5.96 14.08 -9.26
C TRP A 149 -6.02 13.25 -10.54
N ILE A 150 -7.25 13.00 -11.03
CA ILE A 150 -7.46 12.07 -12.16
C ILE A 150 -7.62 12.76 -13.51
N ASP A 151 -7.93 14.05 -13.58
CA ASP A 151 -8.09 14.72 -14.86
C ASP A 151 -6.74 15.06 -15.52
N PRO A 152 -6.70 15.22 -16.85
CA PRO A 152 -5.43 15.37 -17.57
C PRO A 152 -4.86 16.78 -17.58
N ASP A 153 -5.52 17.76 -16.94
CA ASP A 153 -5.10 19.15 -16.97
C ASP A 153 -4.55 19.62 -15.61
N GLU A 154 -4.13 20.86 -15.49
CA GLU A 154 -3.60 21.46 -14.25
C GLU A 154 -4.52 22.62 -13.77
N SER A 155 -5.81 22.52 -14.09
CA SER A 155 -6.81 23.57 -13.78
C SER A 155 -7.49 23.26 -12.46
N ARG A 156 -6.93 23.77 -11.40
CA ARG A 156 -7.38 23.56 -10.04
C ARG A 156 -8.84 23.94 -9.80
N ARG A 157 -9.65 23.01 -9.30
CA ARG A 157 -11.00 23.27 -8.79
C ARG A 157 -10.96 24.05 -7.48
N LEU A 158 -12.09 24.63 -7.13
CA LEU A 158 -12.24 25.21 -5.79
C LEU A 158 -12.11 24.09 -4.75
N ASN A 159 -11.17 24.21 -3.83
CA ASN A 159 -10.79 23.20 -2.83
C ASN A 159 -10.12 21.93 -3.40
N GLY A 160 -9.71 21.93 -4.65
CA GLY A 160 -8.92 20.86 -5.22
C GLY A 160 -7.41 21.07 -5.06
N ALA A 161 -6.60 20.18 -5.61
CA ALA A 161 -5.14 20.25 -5.57
C ALA A 161 -4.53 19.71 -6.85
N GLU A 162 -3.49 20.41 -7.35
CA GLU A 162 -2.77 20.08 -8.56
C GLU A 162 -1.29 19.80 -8.30
N SER A 163 -0.54 19.45 -9.34
CA SER A 163 0.88 19.12 -9.24
C SER A 163 1.70 20.14 -8.46
N GLU A 164 1.37 21.44 -8.52
CA GLU A 164 2.07 22.48 -7.77
C GLU A 164 1.92 22.31 -6.25
N ASP A 165 0.77 21.85 -5.78
CA ASP A 165 0.50 21.62 -4.36
C ASP A 165 1.25 20.39 -3.86
N TYR A 166 1.23 19.30 -4.62
CA TYR A 166 1.92 18.04 -4.28
C TYR A 166 3.46 18.17 -4.34
N LEU A 167 4.01 19.05 -5.18
CA LEU A 167 5.45 19.33 -5.21
C LEU A 167 5.98 20.00 -3.93
N ARG A 168 5.11 20.58 -3.10
CA ARG A 168 5.48 21.16 -1.80
C ARG A 168 5.54 20.13 -0.67
N ARG A 169 5.04 18.90 -0.90
CA ARG A 169 5.06 17.81 0.07
C ARG A 169 6.43 17.15 0.21
N LYS A 170 6.58 16.27 1.19
CA LYS A 170 7.80 15.48 1.42
C LYS A 170 7.43 14.01 1.63
N PRO A 171 7.82 13.12 0.71
CA PRO A 171 8.51 13.38 -0.57
C PRO A 171 7.65 14.19 -1.54
N ALA A 172 8.30 14.97 -2.42
CA ALA A 172 7.60 15.71 -3.46
C ALA A 172 7.17 14.77 -4.59
N TYR A 173 5.94 14.90 -5.07
CA TYR A 173 5.39 14.16 -6.21
C TYR A 173 4.48 15.09 -7.04
N ARG A 174 3.88 14.58 -8.11
CA ARG A 174 2.93 15.32 -8.95
C ARG A 174 1.57 14.64 -8.88
N ALA A 175 0.52 15.37 -9.25
CA ALA A 175 -0.77 14.77 -9.53
C ALA A 175 -0.63 13.67 -10.59
N ALA A 176 -1.45 12.62 -10.52
CA ALA A 176 -1.40 11.52 -11.47
C ALA A 176 -1.85 11.94 -12.87
N ASN A 177 -2.77 12.92 -12.96
CA ASN A 177 -3.39 13.40 -14.20
C ASN A 177 -3.83 12.25 -15.12
N SER A 178 -4.31 11.20 -14.47
CA SER A 178 -4.75 9.94 -15.10
C SER A 178 -5.67 9.17 -14.15
N PRO A 179 -6.55 8.31 -14.68
CA PRO A 179 -7.41 7.46 -13.86
C PRO A 179 -6.64 6.70 -12.79
N LEU A 180 -7.20 6.59 -11.58
CA LEU A 180 -6.67 5.76 -10.51
C LEU A 180 -6.42 4.34 -11.02
N GLN A 181 -5.26 3.79 -10.68
CA GLN A 181 -4.92 2.38 -10.94
C GLN A 181 -5.26 1.50 -9.73
N SER A 182 -5.31 2.10 -8.54
CA SER A 182 -5.64 1.45 -7.28
C SER A 182 -6.29 2.45 -6.33
N LEU A 183 -7.16 1.99 -5.43
CA LEU A 183 -7.77 2.84 -4.39
C LEU A 183 -6.75 3.30 -3.36
N GLU A 184 -5.64 2.57 -3.17
CA GLU A 184 -4.55 2.99 -2.28
C GLU A 184 -3.86 4.27 -2.74
N GLU A 185 -4.02 4.70 -4.00
CA GLU A 185 -3.54 6.01 -4.47
C GLU A 185 -4.21 7.17 -3.73
N LEU A 186 -5.42 6.98 -3.20
CA LEU A 186 -6.11 7.98 -2.38
C LEU A 186 -5.30 8.44 -1.18
N ARG A 187 -4.38 7.61 -0.68
CA ARG A 187 -3.41 7.97 0.36
C ARG A 187 -2.49 9.14 -0.03
N LEU A 188 -2.35 9.43 -1.32
CA LEU A 188 -1.55 10.53 -1.81
C LEU A 188 -2.30 11.87 -1.77
N LEU A 189 -3.61 11.84 -1.57
CA LEU A 189 -4.48 13.02 -1.49
C LEU A 189 -4.73 13.36 -0.01
N GLU A 190 -4.37 14.59 0.41
CA GLU A 190 -4.32 14.98 1.83
C GLU A 190 -5.59 14.66 2.62
N ILE A 191 -6.73 15.16 2.17
CA ILE A 191 -7.99 14.95 2.88
C ILE A 191 -8.50 13.49 2.79
N TRP A 192 -8.16 12.77 1.71
CA TRP A 192 -8.46 11.35 1.60
C TRP A 192 -7.56 10.51 2.52
N GLU A 193 -6.29 10.89 2.66
CA GLU A 193 -5.36 10.27 3.60
C GLU A 193 -5.89 10.40 5.03
N ASP A 194 -6.27 11.61 5.44
CA ASP A 194 -6.76 11.89 6.79
C ASP A 194 -8.06 11.16 7.16
N GLU A 195 -8.96 10.96 6.19
CA GLU A 195 -10.28 10.39 6.46
C GLU A 195 -10.33 8.87 6.26
N PHE A 196 -9.58 8.31 5.32
CA PHE A 196 -9.67 6.91 4.92
C PHE A 196 -8.50 6.03 5.35
N PHE A 197 -7.48 6.61 5.97
CA PHE A 197 -6.31 5.87 6.48
C PHE A 197 -6.07 6.23 7.95
N ASP A 198 -5.37 5.37 8.67
CA ASP A 198 -4.99 5.61 10.05
C ASP A 198 -3.63 6.33 10.15
N GLU A 199 -3.17 6.58 11.41
CA GLU A 199 -1.89 7.28 11.68
C GLU A 199 -0.66 6.52 11.15
N ASP A 200 -0.77 5.21 10.94
CA ASP A 200 0.27 4.36 10.34
C ASP A 200 0.17 4.29 8.80
N GLY A 201 -0.82 4.99 8.20
CA GLY A 201 -1.11 5.00 6.77
C GLY A 201 -1.76 3.72 6.26
N LEU A 202 -2.36 2.93 7.15
CA LEU A 202 -3.10 1.71 6.79
C LEU A 202 -4.58 2.04 6.55
N PRO A 203 -5.25 1.32 5.63
CA PRO A 203 -6.68 1.48 5.38
C PRO A 203 -7.53 1.30 6.64
N ASN A 204 -8.43 2.25 6.91
CA ASN A 204 -9.36 2.20 8.03
C ASN A 204 -10.75 1.63 7.62
N GLU A 205 -11.74 1.67 8.51
CA GLU A 205 -13.09 1.15 8.25
C GLU A 205 -13.82 1.90 7.12
N LEU A 206 -13.56 3.21 6.95
CA LEU A 206 -14.13 3.99 5.85
C LEU A 206 -13.53 3.56 4.51
N PHE A 207 -12.22 3.27 4.47
CA PHE A 207 -11.60 2.72 3.28
C PHE A 207 -12.18 1.35 2.91
N ALA A 208 -12.32 0.45 3.88
CA ALA A 208 -12.92 -0.87 3.64
C ALA A 208 -14.35 -0.76 3.09
N LYS A 209 -15.14 0.22 3.59
CA LYS A 209 -16.46 0.53 3.06
C LYS A 209 -16.38 1.08 1.63
N LEU A 210 -15.46 1.99 1.34
CA LEU A 210 -15.24 2.53 0.00
C LEU A 210 -14.89 1.41 -0.99
N ASP A 211 -13.94 0.56 -0.65
CA ASP A 211 -13.51 -0.58 -1.47
C ASP A 211 -14.65 -1.55 -1.78
N SER A 212 -15.62 -1.69 -0.88
CA SER A 212 -16.81 -2.49 -1.13
C SER A 212 -17.81 -1.86 -2.11
N MET A 213 -17.75 -0.53 -2.31
CA MET A 213 -18.74 0.24 -3.07
C MET A 213 -18.24 0.69 -4.44
N VAL A 214 -16.93 0.95 -4.57
CA VAL A 214 -16.36 1.52 -5.80
C VAL A 214 -15.29 0.62 -6.39
N SER A 215 -15.09 0.75 -7.70
CA SER A 215 -14.00 0.08 -8.42
C SER A 215 -13.22 1.09 -9.24
N VAL A 216 -11.91 0.90 -9.37
CA VAL A 216 -11.05 1.67 -10.29
C VAL A 216 -11.20 1.18 -11.74
N THR A 217 -11.75 -0.01 -11.94
CA THR A 217 -11.98 -0.59 -13.27
C THR A 217 -13.35 -0.19 -13.83
N ASN A 218 -13.42 0.01 -15.14
CA ASN A 218 -14.67 0.30 -15.83
C ASN A 218 -15.50 -0.97 -16.12
N ALA A 219 -15.42 -1.99 -15.25
CA ALA A 219 -16.10 -3.27 -15.45
C ALA A 219 -17.64 -3.16 -15.49
N GLY A 220 -18.21 -2.07 -14.94
CA GLY A 220 -19.64 -1.84 -14.87
C GLY A 220 -20.37 -1.58 -16.19
N ALA A 221 -19.68 -1.41 -17.31
CA ALA A 221 -20.32 -1.22 -18.62
C ALA A 221 -20.73 -2.54 -19.30
N ALA A 222 -20.34 -3.69 -18.78
CA ALA A 222 -20.54 -4.99 -19.42
C ALA A 222 -21.72 -5.81 -18.89
N ASN A 223 -22.31 -5.45 -17.74
CA ASN A 223 -23.34 -6.29 -17.09
C ASN A 223 -24.54 -5.49 -16.58
N ILE A 224 -25.18 -4.69 -17.42
CA ILE A 224 -26.56 -4.28 -17.17
C ILE A 224 -27.46 -5.25 -17.93
N ASN A 225 -27.86 -6.32 -17.25
CA ASN A 225 -28.99 -7.15 -17.64
C ASN A 225 -29.88 -7.38 -16.42
#